data_2a373a4783484e11bcd1fcaa7dbe1323
#
_entry.id   2a373a4783484e11bcd1fcaa7dbe1323
#
_cell.length_a   1.000
_cell.length_b   1.000
_cell.length_c   1.000
_cell.angle_alpha   90.00
_cell.angle_beta   90.00
_cell.angle_gamma   90.00
#
_symmetry.space_group_name_H-M   'P 1'
#
loop_
_entity.id
_entity.type
_entity.pdbx_description
1 polymer ?
#
loop_
_entity_poly.entity_id
_entity_poly.type
_entity_poly.pdbx_seq_one_letter_code
_entity_poly.pdbx_strand_id
1 'polypeptide(L)' 'MISYDRLWKTMKEKGITQYKLIHEYGFSTGQLDRLRKNESISMYTLNTLCKILNCSVEDIIEYKPDTDDC' A
#
# COMPACT_ATOMS: atom_id res chain seq x y z
N MET A 1 9.81 -11.44 -2.14
CA MET A 1 8.71 -10.70 -2.80
C MET A 1 8.31 -9.47 -1.98
N ILE A 2 7.79 -8.48 -2.62
CA ILE A 2 7.30 -7.29 -1.92
C ILE A 2 5.84 -7.54 -1.51
N SER A 3 5.54 -7.22 -0.26
CA SER A 3 4.21 -7.37 0.31
C SER A 3 3.68 -6.02 0.76
N TYR A 4 2.37 -5.84 0.64
CA TYR A 4 1.70 -4.62 1.12
C TYR A 4 0.86 -4.88 2.38
N ASP A 5 1.15 -5.95 3.11
CA ASP A 5 0.40 -6.27 4.32
C ASP A 5 0.44 -5.13 5.33
N ARG A 6 1.58 -4.47 5.42
CA ARG A 6 1.73 -3.34 6.35
C ARG A 6 0.86 -2.16 5.98
N LEU A 7 0.60 -1.98 4.68
CA LEU A 7 -0.28 -0.92 4.20
C LEU A 7 -1.68 -1.06 4.80
N TRP A 8 -2.23 -2.28 4.74
CA TRP A 8 -3.58 -2.51 5.25
C TRP A 8 -3.67 -2.27 6.74
N LYS A 9 -2.65 -2.67 7.47
CA LYS A 9 -2.56 -2.44 8.91
C LYS A 9 -2.49 -0.95 9.22
N THR A 10 -1.64 -0.23 8.51
CA THR A 10 -1.46 1.21 8.70
C THR A 10 -2.75 1.97 8.39
N MET A 11 -3.43 1.60 7.31
CA MET A 11 -4.71 2.20 6.97
C MET A 11 -5.73 2.01 8.09
N LYS A 12 -5.78 0.80 8.64
CA LYS A 12 -6.70 0.51 9.73
C LYS A 12 -6.37 1.35 10.96
N GLU A 13 -5.09 1.48 11.29
CA GLU A 13 -4.65 2.28 12.44
C GLU A 13 -4.97 3.76 12.25
N LYS A 14 -4.93 4.24 11.03
CA LYS A 14 -5.21 5.65 10.71
C LYS A 14 -6.70 5.91 10.47
N GLY A 15 -7.52 4.87 10.47
CA GLY A 15 -8.94 5.01 10.22
C GLY A 15 -9.28 5.35 8.78
N ILE A 16 -8.41 4.99 7.84
CA ILE A 16 -8.62 5.26 6.42
C ILE A 16 -8.97 3.95 5.73
N THR A 17 -10.20 3.87 5.21
CA THR A 17 -10.66 2.70 4.47
C THR A 17 -10.28 2.82 3.00
N GLN A 18 -10.39 1.71 2.26
CA GLN A 18 -10.18 1.73 0.82
C GLN A 18 -11.19 2.65 0.14
N TYR A 19 -12.41 2.68 0.63
CA TYR A 19 -13.44 3.59 0.12
C TYR A 19 -13.01 5.05 0.28
N LYS A 20 -12.53 5.43 1.46
CA LYS A 20 -12.04 6.78 1.70
C LYS A 20 -10.86 7.12 0.81
N LEU A 21 -9.97 6.16 0.61
CA LEU A 21 -8.79 6.37 -0.21
C LEU A 21 -9.17 6.79 -1.63
N ILE A 22 -10.20 6.15 -2.18
CA ILE A 22 -10.68 6.46 -3.52
C ILE A 22 -11.50 7.74 -3.54
N HIS A 23 -12.48 7.86 -2.65
CA HIS A 23 -13.49 8.92 -2.74
C HIS A 23 -13.06 10.24 -2.09
N GLU A 24 -12.22 10.20 -1.08
CA GLU A 24 -11.77 11.43 -0.41
C GLU A 24 -10.41 11.89 -0.90
N TYR A 25 -9.54 10.96 -1.25
CA TYR A 25 -8.17 11.28 -1.66
C TYR A 25 -7.94 11.12 -3.15
N GLY A 26 -8.94 10.65 -3.88
CA GLY A 26 -8.84 10.50 -5.33
C GLY A 26 -7.84 9.45 -5.78
N PHE A 27 -7.58 8.45 -4.96
CA PHE A 27 -6.63 7.40 -5.33
C PHE A 27 -7.21 6.51 -6.42
N SER A 28 -6.34 6.07 -7.34
CA SER A 28 -6.76 5.25 -8.48
C SER A 28 -7.23 3.87 -8.05
N THR A 29 -8.40 3.45 -8.54
CA THR A 29 -8.91 2.11 -8.28
C THR A 29 -8.01 1.04 -8.88
N GLY A 30 -7.40 1.32 -10.04
CA GLY A 30 -6.47 0.40 -10.67
C GLY A 30 -5.24 0.18 -9.83
N GLN A 31 -4.70 1.23 -9.23
CA GLN A 31 -3.54 1.11 -8.35
C GLN A 31 -3.90 0.35 -7.07
N LEU A 32 -5.10 0.61 -6.54
CA LEU A 32 -5.55 -0.10 -5.36
C LEU A 32 -5.68 -1.60 -5.62
N ASP A 33 -6.15 -1.97 -6.80
CA ASP A 33 -6.26 -3.36 -7.20
C ASP A 33 -4.88 -4.03 -7.27
N ARG A 34 -3.88 -3.31 -7.79
CA ARG A 34 -2.50 -3.80 -7.81
C ARG A 34 -1.98 -4.05 -6.40
N LEU A 35 -2.30 -3.17 -5.48
CA LEU A 35 -1.90 -3.32 -4.07
C LEU A 35 -2.52 -4.57 -3.47
N ARG A 36 -3.78 -4.84 -3.77
CA ARG A 36 -4.45 -6.05 -3.27
C ARG A 36 -3.80 -7.32 -3.77
N LYS A 37 -3.23 -7.28 -4.98
CA LYS A 37 -2.63 -8.45 -5.63
C LYS A 37 -1.11 -8.51 -5.43
N ASN A 38 -0.56 -7.61 -4.64
CA ASN A 38 0.89 -7.49 -4.44
C ASN A 38 1.65 -7.29 -5.75
N GLU A 39 1.05 -6.55 -6.68
CA GLU A 39 1.68 -6.20 -7.95
C GLU A 39 2.47 -4.91 -7.81
N SER A 40 3.33 -4.65 -8.79
CA SER A 40 4.20 -3.47 -8.76
C SER A 40 3.42 -2.17 -8.85
N ILE A 41 3.86 -1.16 -8.10
CA ILE A 41 3.36 0.20 -8.22
C ILE A 41 4.56 1.12 -8.46
N SER A 42 4.29 2.31 -8.97
CA SER A 42 5.35 3.29 -9.20
C SER A 42 5.79 3.93 -7.88
N MET A 43 7.00 4.48 -7.89
CA MET A 43 7.48 5.27 -6.75
C MET A 43 6.59 6.47 -6.51
N TYR A 44 6.01 7.04 -7.57
CA TYR A 44 5.07 8.15 -7.43
C TYR A 44 3.84 7.73 -6.62
N THR A 45 3.28 6.56 -6.94
CA THR A 45 2.13 6.03 -6.20
C THR A 45 2.49 5.76 -4.74
N LEU A 46 3.67 5.20 -4.51
CA LEU A 46 4.15 4.96 -3.15
C LEU A 46 4.29 6.28 -2.38
N ASN A 47 4.85 7.29 -3.03
CA ASN A 47 4.99 8.62 -2.43
C ASN A 47 3.62 9.20 -2.05
N THR A 48 2.64 9.02 -2.93
CA THR A 48 1.27 9.49 -2.68
C THR A 48 0.68 8.82 -1.45
N LEU A 49 0.86 7.51 -1.33
CA LEU A 49 0.37 6.77 -0.16
C LEU A 49 1.02 7.27 1.13
N CYS A 50 2.32 7.52 1.11
CA CYS A 50 3.02 8.05 2.28
C CYS A 50 2.45 9.40 2.69
N LYS A 51 2.13 10.26 1.72
CA LYS A 51 1.56 11.58 2.01
C LYS A 51 0.16 11.45 2.59
N ILE A 52 -0.69 10.62 1.98
CA ILE A 52 -2.07 10.45 2.44
C ILE A 52 -2.10 9.89 3.86
N LEU A 53 -1.31 8.87 4.12
CA LEU A 53 -1.30 8.17 5.40
C LEU A 53 -0.38 8.82 6.43
N ASN A 54 0.43 9.80 5.99
CA ASN A 54 1.41 10.47 6.83
C ASN A 54 2.29 9.44 7.55
N CYS A 55 2.90 8.57 6.77
CA CYS A 55 3.72 7.47 7.31
C CYS A 55 4.97 7.29 6.47
N SER A 56 5.84 6.40 6.93
CA SER A 56 7.07 6.06 6.22
C SER A 56 6.84 4.94 5.23
N VAL A 57 7.79 4.75 4.32
CA VAL A 57 7.73 3.69 3.31
C VAL A 57 7.61 2.31 3.95
N GLU A 58 8.32 2.08 5.04
CA GLU A 58 8.30 0.80 5.73
C GLU A 58 6.97 0.49 6.41
N ASP A 59 6.09 1.47 6.51
CA ASP A 59 4.72 1.26 7.01
C ASP A 59 3.79 0.80 5.90
N ILE A 60 4.27 0.76 4.67
CA ILE A 60 3.46 0.42 3.49
C ILE A 60 3.96 -0.87 2.86
N ILE A 61 5.27 -0.99 2.64
CA ILE A 61 5.84 -2.13 1.94
C ILE A 61 6.81 -2.88 2.85
N GLU A 62 6.98 -4.15 2.52
CA GLU A 62 7.87 -5.04 3.24
C GLU A 62 8.43 -6.06 2.27
N TYR A 63 9.72 -6.34 2.38
CA TYR A 63 10.31 -7.43 1.62
C TYR A 63 10.18 -8.72 2.43
N LYS A 64 9.61 -9.74 1.81
CA LYS A 64 9.56 -11.08 2.38
C LYS A 64 10.42 -12.00 1.53
N PRO A 65 11.41 -12.66 2.13
CA PRO A 65 12.23 -13.61 1.37
C PRO A 65 11.38 -14.71 0.76
N ASP A 66 11.74 -15.14 -0.43
CA ASP A 66 11.09 -16.28 -1.06
C ASP A 66 11.60 -17.53 -0.37
N THR A 67 10.71 -18.24 0.33
CA THR A 67 11.12 -19.36 1.17
C THR A 67 11.11 -20.69 0.44
N ASP A 68 10.48 -20.73 -0.70
CA ASP A 68 10.33 -21.95 -1.47
C ASP A 68 11.57 -22.27 -2.31
N ASP A 69 12.52 -21.39 -2.37
CA ASP A 69 13.73 -21.55 -3.16
C ASP A 69 14.87 -22.16 -2.39
N CYS A 70 14.63 -22.53 -1.18
CA CYS A 70 15.67 -23.20 -0.39
C CYS A 70 15.94 -24.60 -0.84
#